data_a425cee50db509d795c9d54c3199e1b1
#
_entry.id   a425cee50db509d795c9d54c3199e1b1
#
_cell.length_a   1.000
_cell.length_b   1.000
_cell.length_c   1.000
_cell.angle_alpha   90.00
_cell.angle_beta   90.00
_cell.angle_gamma   90.00
#
_symmetry.space_group_name_H-M   'P 1'
#
loop_
_entity.id
_entity.type
_entity.pdbx_description
1 polymer ?
#
loop_
_entity_poly.entity_id
_entity_poly.type
_entity_poly.pdbx_seq_one_letter_code
_entity_poly.pdbx_strand_id
1 'polypeptide(L)'
;MGLSIKLCFRPSVVKGKDGTLYYQIIIKRTTHTYASGYRIFPYEWDKKHGRILADSSSLIKIKNRTDWEMQQLYAIAKRYLDKGTPMDFGCIISEFEELNCQQSFSEFLLQQAKRLADIGRTRTSETYISALHSFIKFNNGEDIMLYEITADVIEDYERYLKNRNLTMNSISFYMRTLRTVLNKAVKLHLAESIAPFQSVYTGIAQTVKRAIDVDDIKRVKELDLSLYPHLAYARDIFLLSLGLRGMSFIDMAYLTYDNLRGGHLTYYRRKTGGRLDIRWEQQMQIIIDKYPKDTKYLLPILTNDADDRQTYKKLSKRINRHLRQVGEMVQLPIPLTLYVARHSWASIAKQKQIPISVISDALGHDSEKTTLIYLSTLDTSAVDNANSEILAALGEW
;
A
#
# COMPACT_ATOMS: atom_id res chain seq x y z
N MET A 1 -46.44 14.56 19.58
CA MET A 1 -46.35 13.40 18.65
C MET A 1 -45.40 12.37 19.27
N GLY A 2 -45.86 11.12 19.50
CA GLY A 2 -45.03 10.14 20.18
C GLY A 2 -44.02 9.43 19.25
N LEU A 3 -42.77 9.74 19.42
CA LEU A 3 -41.66 8.97 18.90
C LEU A 3 -41.06 8.15 20.06
N SER A 4 -40.87 6.86 19.88
CA SER A 4 -40.14 5.99 20.83
C SER A 4 -39.26 5.00 20.05
N ILE A 5 -38.00 4.90 20.41
CA ILE A 5 -37.05 3.94 19.85
C ILE A 5 -36.46 3.13 21.00
N LYS A 6 -36.51 1.82 20.91
CA LYS A 6 -36.02 0.89 21.95
C LYS A 6 -35.26 -0.25 21.32
N LEU A 7 -34.17 -0.65 21.94
CA LEU A 7 -33.50 -1.92 21.66
C LEU A 7 -34.29 -3.04 22.28
N CYS A 8 -34.56 -4.11 21.54
CA CYS A 8 -35.31 -5.28 21.96
C CYS A 8 -34.56 -6.56 21.62
N PHE A 9 -34.80 -7.61 22.41
CA PHE A 9 -34.22 -8.93 22.21
C PHE A 9 -35.31 -9.95 21.90
N ARG A 10 -35.09 -10.77 20.86
CA ARG A 10 -35.92 -11.90 20.49
C ARG A 10 -35.11 -13.18 20.68
N PRO A 11 -35.42 -14.04 21.64
CA PRO A 11 -34.71 -15.30 21.83
C PRO A 11 -34.90 -16.24 20.63
N SER A 12 -33.92 -17.13 20.42
CA SER A 12 -34.03 -18.19 19.41
C SER A 12 -35.09 -19.22 19.86
N VAL A 13 -35.80 -19.77 18.87
CA VAL A 13 -36.73 -20.90 19.09
C VAL A 13 -35.95 -22.16 19.49
N VAL A 14 -34.68 -22.28 19.08
CA VAL A 14 -33.83 -23.42 19.39
C VAL A 14 -33.14 -23.19 20.74
N LYS A 15 -33.37 -24.09 21.69
CA LYS A 15 -32.79 -24.02 23.05
C LYS A 15 -31.24 -23.99 22.97
N GLY A 16 -30.61 -23.03 23.66
CA GLY A 16 -29.15 -22.90 23.72
C GLY A 16 -28.52 -22.13 22.55
N LYS A 17 -29.31 -21.62 21.59
CA LYS A 17 -28.82 -20.74 20.55
C LYS A 17 -29.02 -19.24 20.87
N ASP A 18 -28.14 -18.41 20.30
CA ASP A 18 -28.22 -16.98 20.36
C ASP A 18 -29.51 -16.45 19.73
N GLY A 19 -30.06 -15.41 20.31
CA GLY A 19 -31.23 -14.66 19.81
C GLY A 19 -30.80 -13.42 19.03
N THR A 20 -31.75 -12.66 18.52
CA THR A 20 -31.55 -11.50 17.66
C THR A 20 -31.90 -10.22 18.40
N LEU A 21 -31.05 -9.19 18.28
CA LEU A 21 -31.36 -7.82 18.66
C LEU A 21 -32.06 -7.09 17.51
N TYR A 22 -33.04 -6.26 17.86
CA TYR A 22 -33.75 -5.43 16.89
C TYR A 22 -34.20 -4.11 17.52
N TYR A 23 -34.36 -3.09 16.69
CA TYR A 23 -34.93 -1.81 17.12
C TYR A 23 -36.43 -1.81 16.93
N GLN A 24 -37.17 -1.47 17.98
CA GLN A 24 -38.59 -1.17 17.93
C GLN A 24 -38.76 0.35 17.82
N ILE A 25 -39.33 0.81 16.70
CA ILE A 25 -39.49 2.20 16.39
C ILE A 25 -41.00 2.49 16.32
N ILE A 26 -41.49 3.32 17.22
CA ILE A 26 -42.91 3.69 17.29
C ILE A 26 -43.07 5.11 16.76
N ILE A 27 -43.80 5.24 15.66
CA ILE A 27 -44.11 6.52 15.00
C ILE A 27 -45.61 6.65 14.89
N LYS A 28 -46.19 7.76 15.42
CA LYS A 28 -47.63 8.03 15.35
C LYS A 28 -48.51 6.85 15.77
N ARG A 29 -48.15 6.13 16.84
CA ARG A 29 -48.79 4.92 17.37
C ARG A 29 -48.66 3.67 16.50
N THR A 30 -47.91 3.72 15.38
CA THR A 30 -47.59 2.55 14.58
C THR A 30 -46.23 2.03 14.99
N THR A 31 -46.14 0.70 15.22
CA THR A 31 -44.89 0.01 15.62
C THR A 31 -44.23 -0.61 14.41
N HIS A 32 -42.98 -0.26 14.21
CA HIS A 32 -42.11 -0.83 13.19
C HIS A 32 -40.91 -1.55 13.87
N THR A 33 -40.35 -2.50 13.17
CA THR A 33 -39.14 -3.23 13.63
C THR A 33 -38.05 -3.15 12.60
N TYR A 34 -36.81 -2.90 13.06
CA TYR A 34 -35.60 -2.91 12.23
C TYR A 34 -34.57 -3.85 12.86
N ALA A 35 -34.05 -4.81 12.08
CA ALA A 35 -33.06 -5.77 12.56
C ALA A 35 -31.70 -5.09 12.77
N SER A 36 -31.08 -5.26 13.92
CA SER A 36 -29.76 -4.68 14.20
C SER A 36 -28.61 -5.45 13.57
N GLY A 37 -28.86 -6.72 13.16
CA GLY A 37 -27.80 -7.63 12.69
C GLY A 37 -27.02 -8.33 13.82
N TYR A 38 -27.17 -7.88 15.09
CA TYR A 38 -26.44 -8.48 16.24
C TYR A 38 -27.22 -9.60 16.87
N ARG A 39 -26.45 -10.57 17.41
CA ARG A 39 -26.98 -11.73 18.10
C ARG A 39 -26.28 -11.88 19.45
N ILE A 40 -27.05 -12.20 20.48
CA ILE A 40 -26.55 -12.43 21.83
C ILE A 40 -27.29 -13.64 22.45
N PHE A 41 -26.71 -14.22 23.48
CA PHE A 41 -27.40 -15.27 24.21
C PHE A 41 -28.43 -14.71 25.24
N PRO A 42 -29.48 -15.48 25.59
CA PRO A 42 -30.50 -15.02 26.50
C PRO A 42 -29.99 -14.57 27.87
N TYR A 43 -28.88 -15.15 28.36
CA TYR A 43 -28.26 -14.76 29.63
C TYR A 43 -27.44 -13.47 29.57
N GLU A 44 -27.16 -12.98 28.37
CA GLU A 44 -26.45 -11.72 28.11
C GLU A 44 -27.41 -10.52 28.02
N TRP A 45 -28.74 -10.77 28.14
CA TRP A 45 -29.77 -9.76 28.05
C TRP A 45 -30.47 -9.53 29.38
N ASP A 46 -30.44 -8.31 29.92
CA ASP A 46 -31.22 -7.89 31.07
C ASP A 46 -32.65 -7.55 30.67
N LYS A 47 -33.56 -8.52 30.87
CA LYS A 47 -34.99 -8.34 30.54
C LYS A 47 -35.66 -7.24 31.36
N LYS A 48 -35.21 -7.01 32.59
CA LYS A 48 -35.85 -6.03 33.51
C LYS A 48 -35.56 -4.59 33.03
N HIS A 49 -34.35 -4.34 32.57
CA HIS A 49 -33.93 -3.00 32.17
C HIS A 49 -33.82 -2.85 30.64
N GLY A 50 -34.04 -3.91 29.85
CA GLY A 50 -34.00 -3.86 28.37
C GLY A 50 -32.62 -3.49 27.84
N ARG A 51 -31.55 -4.06 28.37
CA ARG A 51 -30.16 -3.71 28.01
C ARG A 51 -29.26 -4.94 27.93
N ILE A 52 -28.16 -4.78 27.21
CA ILE A 52 -27.10 -5.81 27.11
C ILE A 52 -26.27 -5.81 28.39
N LEU A 53 -26.00 -7.00 28.94
CA LEU A 53 -25.06 -7.20 30.04
C LEU A 53 -23.64 -7.22 29.43
N ALA A 54 -22.85 -6.17 29.66
CA ALA A 54 -21.57 -5.95 29.03
C ALA A 54 -20.40 -6.60 29.78
N ASP A 55 -20.48 -7.94 29.98
CA ASP A 55 -19.51 -8.70 30.77
C ASP A 55 -18.27 -9.18 29.99
N SER A 56 -18.25 -8.98 28.67
CA SER A 56 -17.13 -9.32 27.80
C SER A 56 -16.81 -8.19 26.84
N SER A 57 -15.58 -8.19 26.28
CA SER A 57 -15.16 -7.19 25.30
C SER A 57 -16.03 -7.19 24.05
N SER A 58 -16.52 -8.36 23.60
CA SER A 58 -17.43 -8.48 22.47
C SER A 58 -18.80 -7.86 22.77
N LEU A 59 -19.35 -8.11 23.96
CA LEU A 59 -20.63 -7.53 24.39
C LEU A 59 -20.54 -6.02 24.61
N ILE A 60 -19.41 -5.52 25.11
CA ILE A 60 -19.15 -4.07 25.21
C ILE A 60 -19.18 -3.43 23.83
N LYS A 61 -18.55 -4.05 22.82
CA LYS A 61 -18.61 -3.56 21.44
C LYS A 61 -20.03 -3.52 20.90
N ILE A 62 -20.78 -4.62 21.03
CA ILE A 62 -22.17 -4.69 20.58
C ILE A 62 -23.03 -3.62 21.28
N LYS A 63 -22.85 -3.47 22.60
CA LYS A 63 -23.57 -2.44 23.37
C LYS A 63 -23.27 -1.04 22.87
N ASN A 64 -21.99 -0.67 22.77
CA ASN A 64 -21.58 0.66 22.29
C ASN A 64 -22.12 0.94 20.89
N ARG A 65 -22.11 -0.07 20.03
CA ARG A 65 -22.63 0.03 18.68
C ARG A 65 -24.14 0.24 18.67
N THR A 66 -24.90 -0.57 19.40
CA THR A 66 -26.36 -0.42 19.47
C THR A 66 -26.78 0.88 20.14
N ASP A 67 -26.05 1.37 21.14
CA ASP A 67 -26.28 2.66 21.79
C ASP A 67 -26.09 3.82 20.78
N TRP A 68 -25.01 3.77 19.98
CA TRP A 68 -24.77 4.75 18.90
C TRP A 68 -25.88 4.70 17.83
N GLU A 69 -26.24 3.51 17.35
CA GLU A 69 -27.29 3.33 16.35
C GLU A 69 -28.62 3.87 16.82
N MET A 70 -28.99 3.64 18.08
CA MET A 70 -30.20 4.22 18.68
C MET A 70 -30.16 5.75 18.71
N GLN A 71 -28.99 6.34 19.06
CA GLN A 71 -28.83 7.80 19.05
C GLN A 71 -29.00 8.37 17.65
N GLN A 72 -28.44 7.73 16.63
CA GLN A 72 -28.57 8.19 15.23
C GLN A 72 -30.01 8.07 14.74
N LEU A 73 -30.66 6.93 14.96
CA LEU A 73 -32.06 6.74 14.61
C LEU A 73 -32.95 7.80 15.26
N TYR A 74 -32.70 8.12 16.54
CA TYR A 74 -33.45 9.16 17.27
C TYR A 74 -33.17 10.56 16.69
N ALA A 75 -31.90 10.88 16.38
CA ALA A 75 -31.50 12.17 15.82
C ALA A 75 -32.13 12.40 14.43
N ILE A 76 -32.15 11.37 13.56
CA ILE A 76 -32.78 11.40 12.26
C ILE A 76 -34.28 11.65 12.43
N ALA A 77 -34.95 10.83 13.23
CA ALA A 77 -36.40 10.96 13.43
C ALA A 77 -36.78 12.31 14.05
N LYS A 78 -36.02 12.84 14.99
CA LYS A 78 -36.22 14.17 15.60
C LYS A 78 -36.11 15.27 14.55
N ARG A 79 -35.15 15.22 13.64
CA ARG A 79 -34.96 16.20 12.58
C ARG A 79 -36.18 16.28 11.63
N TYR A 80 -36.82 15.14 11.31
CA TYR A 80 -38.06 15.10 10.55
C TYR A 80 -39.21 15.75 11.33
N LEU A 81 -39.28 15.53 12.64
CA LEU A 81 -40.30 16.17 13.52
C LEU A 81 -40.11 17.67 13.57
N ASP A 82 -38.88 18.15 13.78
CA ASP A 82 -38.57 19.58 13.92
C ASP A 82 -38.84 20.36 12.62
N LYS A 83 -38.60 19.71 11.46
CA LYS A 83 -38.90 20.31 10.14
C LYS A 83 -40.36 20.24 9.72
N GLY A 84 -41.23 19.56 10.47
CA GLY A 84 -42.62 19.37 10.12
C GLY A 84 -42.86 18.57 8.82
N THR A 85 -41.82 17.86 8.33
CA THR A 85 -41.94 17.04 7.13
C THR A 85 -42.64 15.71 7.44
N PRO A 86 -43.41 15.13 6.49
CA PRO A 86 -43.99 13.81 6.68
C PRO A 86 -42.93 12.79 7.07
N MET A 87 -43.04 12.22 8.28
CA MET A 87 -42.14 11.23 8.79
C MET A 87 -42.68 9.84 8.43
N ASP A 88 -41.97 9.15 7.54
CA ASP A 88 -42.20 7.76 7.17
C ASP A 88 -41.05 6.89 7.69
N PHE A 89 -41.38 5.67 8.08
CA PHE A 89 -40.39 4.70 8.57
C PHE A 89 -39.31 4.41 7.50
N GLY A 90 -39.73 4.25 6.24
CA GLY A 90 -38.79 3.98 5.12
C GLY A 90 -37.76 5.08 4.96
N CYS A 91 -38.15 6.35 5.04
CA CYS A 91 -37.23 7.48 4.95
C CYS A 91 -36.20 7.51 6.09
N ILE A 92 -36.63 7.21 7.32
CA ILE A 92 -35.71 7.16 8.48
C ILE A 92 -34.71 6.05 8.30
N ILE A 93 -35.13 4.84 7.91
CA ILE A 93 -34.24 3.70 7.73
C ILE A 93 -33.30 3.92 6.55
N SER A 94 -33.77 4.42 5.42
CA SER A 94 -32.90 4.71 4.27
C SER A 94 -31.78 5.69 4.63
N GLU A 95 -32.12 6.77 5.35
CA GLU A 95 -31.12 7.76 5.80
C GLU A 95 -30.16 7.16 6.85
N PHE A 96 -30.68 6.32 7.74
CA PHE A 96 -29.87 5.61 8.73
C PHE A 96 -28.89 4.61 8.07
N GLU A 97 -29.35 3.85 7.09
CA GLU A 97 -28.51 2.90 6.34
C GLU A 97 -27.41 3.63 5.56
N GLU A 98 -27.75 4.77 4.93
CA GLU A 98 -26.76 5.61 4.26
C GLU A 98 -25.70 6.14 5.25
N LEU A 99 -26.14 6.65 6.42
CA LEU A 99 -25.25 7.10 7.48
C LEU A 99 -24.38 5.97 7.99
N ASN A 100 -24.96 4.79 8.18
CA ASN A 100 -24.25 3.61 8.66
C ASN A 100 -23.19 3.14 7.66
N CYS A 101 -23.48 3.12 6.37
CA CYS A 101 -22.51 2.88 5.30
C CYS A 101 -21.37 3.91 5.33
N GLN A 102 -21.68 5.21 5.51
CA GLN A 102 -20.67 6.25 5.58
C GLN A 102 -19.76 6.12 6.81
N GLN A 103 -20.25 5.53 7.90
CA GLN A 103 -19.47 5.28 9.12
C GLN A 103 -18.66 3.98 9.07
N SER A 104 -18.99 3.06 8.18
CA SER A 104 -18.19 1.85 7.95
C SER A 104 -16.80 2.22 7.42
N PHE A 105 -15.75 1.79 8.12
CA PHE A 105 -14.37 2.02 7.69
C PHE A 105 -14.07 1.31 6.37
N SER A 106 -14.56 0.07 6.24
CA SER A 106 -14.36 -0.73 5.02
C SER A 106 -15.01 -0.06 3.80
N GLU A 107 -16.28 0.32 3.90
CA GLU A 107 -17.00 0.97 2.81
C GLU A 107 -16.38 2.33 2.46
N PHE A 108 -16.05 3.13 3.46
CA PHE A 108 -15.39 4.41 3.25
C PHE A 108 -14.05 4.25 2.53
N LEU A 109 -13.20 3.30 2.97
CA LEU A 109 -11.91 3.05 2.34
C LEU A 109 -12.07 2.54 0.91
N LEU A 110 -13.02 1.62 0.65
CA LEU A 110 -13.32 1.11 -0.70
C LEU A 110 -13.79 2.22 -1.64
N GLN A 111 -14.64 3.13 -1.18
CA GLN A 111 -15.02 4.32 -1.95
C GLN A 111 -13.81 5.20 -2.30
N GLN A 112 -12.91 5.44 -1.33
CA GLN A 112 -11.68 6.20 -1.60
C GLN A 112 -10.77 5.47 -2.58
N ALA A 113 -10.65 4.15 -2.49
CA ALA A 113 -9.88 3.33 -3.42
C ALA A 113 -10.46 3.38 -4.84
N LYS A 114 -11.80 3.30 -4.97
CA LYS A 114 -12.50 3.42 -6.26
C LYS A 114 -12.24 4.79 -6.89
N ARG A 115 -12.43 5.89 -6.15
CA ARG A 115 -12.13 7.25 -6.64
C ARG A 115 -10.70 7.40 -7.16
N LEU A 116 -9.74 6.78 -6.48
CA LEU A 116 -8.33 6.77 -6.92
C LEU A 116 -8.14 5.97 -8.22
N ALA A 117 -8.84 4.85 -8.38
CA ALA A 117 -8.80 4.05 -9.62
C ALA A 117 -9.40 4.84 -10.79
N ASP A 118 -10.55 5.50 -10.59
CA ASP A 118 -11.26 6.28 -11.60
C ASP A 118 -10.42 7.44 -12.15
N ILE A 119 -9.56 8.05 -11.32
CA ILE A 119 -8.61 9.10 -11.76
C ILE A 119 -7.24 8.54 -12.21
N GLY A 120 -7.16 7.23 -12.50
CA GLY A 120 -5.95 6.59 -13.01
C GLY A 120 -4.85 6.29 -11.97
N ARG A 121 -5.08 6.59 -10.68
CA ARG A 121 -4.12 6.28 -9.59
C ARG A 121 -4.27 4.85 -9.08
N THR A 122 -4.31 3.89 -10.01
CA THR A 122 -4.57 2.47 -9.74
C THR A 122 -3.65 1.86 -8.68
N ARG A 123 -2.34 2.21 -8.70
CA ARG A 123 -1.41 1.69 -7.69
C ARG A 123 -1.73 2.16 -6.28
N THR A 124 -2.15 3.40 -6.11
CA THR A 124 -2.55 3.93 -4.79
C THR A 124 -3.84 3.30 -4.33
N SER A 125 -4.79 3.07 -5.24
CA SER A 125 -6.02 2.30 -4.97
C SER A 125 -5.70 0.90 -4.45
N GLU A 126 -4.83 0.15 -5.12
CA GLU A 126 -4.37 -1.18 -4.67
C GLU A 126 -3.70 -1.14 -3.28
N THR A 127 -2.97 -0.06 -2.97
CA THR A 127 -2.36 0.18 -1.66
C THR A 127 -3.43 0.29 -0.57
N TYR A 128 -4.50 1.03 -0.83
CA TYR A 128 -5.62 1.18 0.11
C TYR A 128 -6.30 -0.17 0.36
N ILE A 129 -6.61 -0.91 -0.70
CA ILE A 129 -7.23 -2.24 -0.60
C ILE A 129 -6.33 -3.22 0.19
N SER A 130 -5.02 -3.19 -0.05
CA SER A 130 -4.07 -4.03 0.69
C SER A 130 -4.03 -3.69 2.18
N ALA A 131 -4.10 -2.40 2.54
CA ALA A 131 -4.16 -1.96 3.93
C ALA A 131 -5.47 -2.36 4.59
N LEU A 132 -6.59 -2.22 3.88
CA LEU A 132 -7.89 -2.70 4.35
C LEU A 132 -7.87 -4.19 4.67
N HIS A 133 -7.46 -5.03 3.72
CA HIS A 133 -7.41 -6.49 3.93
C HIS A 133 -6.54 -6.87 5.14
N SER A 134 -5.42 -6.17 5.36
CA SER A 134 -4.58 -6.42 6.52
C SER A 134 -5.26 -6.02 7.83
N PHE A 135 -5.96 -4.87 7.82
CA PHE A 135 -6.64 -4.34 9.00
C PHE A 135 -7.88 -5.18 9.38
N ILE A 136 -8.69 -5.56 8.39
CA ILE A 136 -9.84 -6.45 8.60
C ILE A 136 -9.39 -7.82 9.12
N LYS A 137 -8.26 -8.35 8.60
CA LYS A 137 -7.70 -9.60 9.14
C LYS A 137 -7.27 -9.46 10.60
N PHE A 138 -6.73 -8.33 11.01
CA PHE A 138 -6.44 -8.01 12.41
C PHE A 138 -7.73 -8.00 13.25
N ASN A 139 -8.81 -7.42 12.72
CA ASN A 139 -10.11 -7.36 13.39
C ASN A 139 -10.97 -8.63 13.18
N ASN A 140 -10.34 -9.81 13.03
CA ASN A 140 -10.99 -11.12 12.89
C ASN A 140 -11.98 -11.26 11.72
N GLY A 141 -11.84 -10.45 10.70
CA GLY A 141 -12.72 -10.45 9.52
C GLY A 141 -13.93 -9.51 9.67
N GLU A 142 -14.09 -8.87 10.80
CA GLU A 142 -15.19 -7.96 11.07
C GLU A 142 -14.83 -6.53 10.63
N ASP A 143 -15.84 -5.79 10.17
CA ASP A 143 -15.71 -4.37 9.92
C ASP A 143 -15.64 -3.58 11.22
N ILE A 144 -15.08 -2.37 11.16
CA ILE A 144 -14.98 -1.44 12.27
C ILE A 144 -15.55 -0.08 11.85
N MET A 145 -16.16 0.63 12.76
CA MET A 145 -16.64 1.97 12.46
C MET A 145 -15.55 3.02 12.60
N LEU A 146 -15.67 4.09 11.84
CA LEU A 146 -14.70 5.19 11.84
C LEU A 146 -14.46 5.77 13.25
N TYR A 147 -15.51 5.88 14.09
CA TYR A 147 -15.39 6.38 15.46
C TYR A 147 -14.78 5.38 16.45
N GLU A 148 -14.72 4.09 16.11
CA GLU A 148 -14.09 3.05 16.91
C GLU A 148 -12.58 2.96 16.71
N ILE A 149 -12.03 3.65 15.70
CA ILE A 149 -10.60 3.65 15.39
C ILE A 149 -9.87 4.61 16.35
N THR A 150 -9.63 4.13 17.56
CA THR A 150 -8.92 4.84 18.62
C THR A 150 -7.40 4.62 18.55
N ALA A 151 -6.64 5.34 19.38
CA ALA A 151 -5.20 5.14 19.53
C ALA A 151 -4.87 3.71 19.94
N ASP A 152 -5.62 3.15 20.90
CA ASP A 152 -5.42 1.78 21.41
C ASP A 152 -5.59 0.74 20.28
N VAL A 153 -6.62 0.89 19.45
CA VAL A 153 -6.87 0.00 18.30
C VAL A 153 -5.71 0.05 17.31
N ILE A 154 -5.15 1.23 17.07
CA ILE A 154 -4.02 1.40 16.14
C ILE A 154 -2.72 0.86 16.73
N GLU A 155 -2.49 1.01 18.03
CA GLU A 155 -1.34 0.41 18.73
C GLU A 155 -1.43 -1.12 18.76
N ASP A 156 -2.62 -1.69 19.00
CA ASP A 156 -2.85 -3.13 18.93
C ASP A 156 -2.64 -3.68 17.52
N TYR A 157 -3.05 -2.93 16.50
CA TYR A 157 -2.75 -3.28 15.11
C TYR A 157 -1.25 -3.24 14.80
N GLU A 158 -0.50 -2.26 15.30
CA GLU A 158 0.95 -2.22 15.17
C GLU A 158 1.60 -3.45 15.84
N ARG A 159 1.17 -3.79 17.04
CA ARG A 159 1.62 -4.98 17.78
C ARG A 159 1.33 -6.27 16.99
N TYR A 160 0.14 -6.38 16.43
CA TYR A 160 -0.23 -7.51 15.56
C TYR A 160 0.70 -7.63 14.34
N LEU A 161 1.04 -6.52 13.68
CA LEU A 161 1.96 -6.52 12.55
C LEU A 161 3.39 -6.90 12.97
N LYS A 162 3.87 -6.43 14.12
CA LYS A 162 5.16 -6.80 14.71
C LYS A 162 5.23 -8.30 15.03
N ASN A 163 4.18 -8.85 15.64
CA ASN A 163 4.09 -10.28 15.95
C ASN A 163 4.08 -11.18 14.72
N ARG A 164 3.71 -10.64 13.56
CA ARG A 164 3.83 -11.32 12.26
C ARG A 164 5.19 -11.13 11.59
N ASN A 165 6.17 -10.59 12.29
CA ASN A 165 7.53 -10.34 11.82
C ASN A 165 7.59 -9.44 10.56
N LEU A 166 6.69 -8.47 10.42
CA LEU A 166 6.78 -7.50 9.35
C LEU A 166 7.92 -6.52 9.61
N THR A 167 8.60 -6.11 8.53
CA THR A 167 9.63 -5.07 8.63
C THR A 167 9.01 -3.73 9.02
N MET A 168 9.80 -2.88 9.70
CA MET A 168 9.35 -1.53 10.13
C MET A 168 8.84 -0.68 8.97
N ASN A 169 9.43 -0.81 7.78
CA ASN A 169 8.94 -0.11 6.60
C ASN A 169 7.58 -0.64 6.11
N SER A 170 7.31 -1.94 6.27
CA SER A 170 5.98 -2.52 5.97
C SER A 170 4.94 -2.06 6.99
N ILE A 171 5.30 -2.00 8.26
CA ILE A 171 4.43 -1.47 9.33
C ILE A 171 4.10 0.01 9.04
N SER A 172 5.11 0.83 8.79
CA SER A 172 4.94 2.23 8.42
C SER A 172 4.05 2.42 7.19
N PHE A 173 4.17 1.54 6.19
CA PHE A 173 3.33 1.56 5.00
C PHE A 173 1.85 1.41 5.36
N TYR A 174 1.49 0.44 6.20
CA TYR A 174 0.11 0.26 6.66
C TYR A 174 -0.37 1.44 7.50
N MET A 175 0.41 1.87 8.48
CA MET A 175 0.06 2.99 9.36
C MET A 175 -0.16 4.29 8.59
N ARG A 176 0.71 4.63 7.67
CA ARG A 176 0.59 5.84 6.83
C ARG A 176 -0.61 5.79 5.90
N THR A 177 -0.94 4.61 5.38
CA THR A 177 -2.10 4.41 4.51
C THR A 177 -3.40 4.62 5.29
N LEU A 178 -3.55 3.94 6.44
CA LEU A 178 -4.72 4.10 7.30
C LEU A 178 -4.86 5.54 7.81
N ARG A 179 -3.77 6.17 8.25
CA ARG A 179 -3.75 7.59 8.65
C ARG A 179 -4.26 8.51 7.54
N THR A 180 -3.85 8.26 6.29
CA THR A 180 -4.29 9.07 5.16
C THR A 180 -5.80 8.94 4.93
N VAL A 181 -6.35 7.74 5.06
CA VAL A 181 -7.79 7.48 4.90
C VAL A 181 -8.57 8.10 6.06
N LEU A 182 -8.13 7.89 7.31
CA LEU A 182 -8.81 8.46 8.47
C LEU A 182 -8.78 9.99 8.46
N ASN A 183 -7.67 10.61 8.08
CA ASN A 183 -7.60 12.06 7.92
C ASN A 183 -8.59 12.60 6.87
N LYS A 184 -8.92 11.82 5.85
CA LYS A 184 -9.98 12.18 4.91
C LYS A 184 -11.37 12.08 5.55
N ALA A 185 -11.61 11.05 6.36
CA ALA A 185 -12.87 10.92 7.10
C ALA A 185 -13.08 12.11 8.04
N VAL A 186 -12.01 12.50 8.77
CA VAL A 186 -12.03 13.70 9.64
C VAL A 186 -12.36 14.96 8.85
N LYS A 187 -11.75 15.16 7.68
CA LYS A 187 -12.06 16.33 6.81
C LYS A 187 -13.49 16.34 6.29
N LEU A 188 -14.13 15.19 6.22
CA LEU A 188 -15.53 15.05 5.81
C LEU A 188 -16.49 15.03 7.01
N HIS A 189 -15.99 15.29 8.22
CA HIS A 189 -16.75 15.27 9.48
C HIS A 189 -17.40 13.91 9.79
N LEU A 190 -16.83 12.81 9.27
CA LEU A 190 -17.27 11.45 9.54
C LEU A 190 -16.54 10.81 10.73
N ALA A 191 -15.44 11.39 11.18
CA ALA A 191 -14.67 10.96 12.35
C ALA A 191 -14.12 12.18 13.09
N GLU A 192 -13.83 12.01 14.38
CA GLU A 192 -13.16 13.03 15.19
C GLU A 192 -11.63 12.96 15.01
N SER A 193 -10.96 14.12 15.17
CA SER A 193 -9.51 14.22 15.08
C SER A 193 -8.85 13.82 16.42
N ILE A 194 -8.81 12.51 16.72
CA ILE A 194 -8.17 11.99 17.94
C ILE A 194 -6.67 11.73 17.73
N ALA A 195 -6.13 12.00 16.54
CA ALA A 195 -4.75 11.75 16.12
C ALA A 195 -4.20 10.36 16.52
N PRO A 196 -4.90 9.26 16.20
CA PRO A 196 -4.61 7.91 16.74
C PRO A 196 -3.28 7.31 16.26
N PHE A 197 -2.55 8.00 15.38
CA PHE A 197 -1.26 7.53 14.84
C PHE A 197 -0.04 8.24 15.45
N GLN A 198 -0.18 8.93 16.59
CA GLN A 198 0.95 9.65 17.20
C GLN A 198 1.97 8.71 17.84
N SER A 199 1.49 7.63 18.46
CA SER A 199 2.29 6.65 19.21
C SER A 199 2.87 5.52 18.35
N VAL A 200 2.43 5.38 17.10
CA VAL A 200 2.85 4.27 16.24
C VAL A 200 3.89 4.69 15.19
N TYR A 201 4.64 3.70 14.71
CA TYR A 201 5.72 3.95 13.77
C TYR A 201 5.21 4.29 12.36
N THR A 202 5.45 5.53 11.95
CA THR A 202 5.16 6.04 10.60
C THR A 202 6.41 6.55 9.87
N GLY A 203 7.60 6.24 10.40
CA GLY A 203 8.89 6.67 9.88
C GLY A 203 9.38 5.86 8.68
N ILE A 204 10.64 6.05 8.34
CA ILE A 204 11.37 5.29 7.32
C ILE A 204 12.57 4.65 7.99
N ALA A 205 12.57 3.33 8.14
CA ALA A 205 13.71 2.58 8.64
C ALA A 205 14.75 2.43 7.54
N GLN A 206 16.02 2.52 7.94
CA GLN A 206 17.12 2.23 7.03
C GLN A 206 17.05 0.78 6.56
N THR A 207 17.28 0.57 5.28
CA THR A 207 17.33 -0.77 4.68
C THR A 207 18.73 -1.06 4.18
N VAL A 208 19.18 -2.29 4.36
CA VAL A 208 20.43 -2.77 3.75
C VAL A 208 20.34 -2.57 2.25
N LYS A 209 21.36 -1.94 1.67
CA LYS A 209 21.39 -1.69 0.23
C LYS A 209 21.76 -2.95 -0.53
N ARG A 210 21.12 -3.07 -1.66
CA ARG A 210 21.24 -4.23 -2.55
C ARG A 210 21.99 -3.81 -3.82
N ALA A 211 23.21 -3.27 -3.66
CA ALA A 211 24.11 -3.00 -4.77
C ALA A 211 25.14 -4.15 -4.86
N ILE A 212 25.56 -4.45 -6.07
CA ILE A 212 26.70 -5.29 -6.39
C ILE A 212 27.77 -4.44 -7.06
N ASP A 213 29.03 -4.82 -6.95
CA ASP A 213 30.17 -4.11 -7.52
C ASP A 213 30.38 -4.38 -9.01
N VAL A 214 31.41 -3.77 -9.59
CA VAL A 214 31.74 -3.89 -11.01
C VAL A 214 32.16 -5.32 -11.37
N ASP A 215 32.88 -6.01 -10.51
CA ASP A 215 33.39 -7.36 -10.79
C ASP A 215 32.26 -8.39 -10.69
N ASP A 216 31.33 -8.22 -9.78
CA ASP A 216 30.09 -8.97 -9.74
C ASP A 216 29.26 -8.80 -11.02
N ILE A 217 29.16 -7.57 -11.51
CA ILE A 217 28.45 -7.27 -12.77
C ILE A 217 29.14 -7.94 -13.94
N LYS A 218 30.49 -7.98 -13.97
CA LYS A 218 31.24 -8.70 -15.03
C LYS A 218 30.95 -10.20 -14.96
N ARG A 219 30.97 -10.81 -13.78
CA ARG A 219 30.62 -12.24 -13.61
C ARG A 219 29.21 -12.55 -14.12
N VAL A 220 28.25 -11.70 -13.80
CA VAL A 220 26.87 -11.82 -14.33
C VAL A 220 26.83 -11.71 -15.84
N LYS A 221 27.57 -10.76 -16.42
CA LYS A 221 27.64 -10.54 -17.87
C LYS A 221 28.26 -11.71 -18.62
N GLU A 222 29.35 -12.27 -18.10
CA GLU A 222 30.18 -13.30 -18.72
C GLU A 222 29.65 -14.71 -18.52
N LEU A 223 28.65 -14.91 -17.66
CA LEU A 223 28.05 -16.21 -17.39
C LEU A 223 27.50 -16.83 -18.69
N ASP A 224 27.96 -18.03 -19.02
CA ASP A 224 27.41 -18.80 -20.13
C ASP A 224 26.00 -19.29 -19.80
N LEU A 225 25.04 -18.80 -20.54
CA LEU A 225 23.62 -19.14 -20.43
C LEU A 225 23.04 -19.68 -21.74
N SER A 226 23.90 -20.21 -22.61
CA SER A 226 23.51 -20.76 -23.93
C SER A 226 22.42 -21.84 -23.81
N LEU A 227 22.48 -22.67 -22.76
CA LEU A 227 21.50 -23.71 -22.46
C LEU A 227 20.25 -23.19 -21.73
N TYR A 228 20.22 -21.92 -21.30
CA TYR A 228 19.15 -21.34 -20.49
C TYR A 228 18.64 -20.00 -21.08
N PRO A 229 17.98 -20.00 -22.25
CA PRO A 229 17.58 -18.76 -22.94
C PRO A 229 16.74 -17.82 -22.07
N HIS A 230 15.90 -18.36 -21.19
CA HIS A 230 15.06 -17.57 -20.27
C HIS A 230 15.86 -16.83 -19.18
N LEU A 231 16.99 -17.41 -18.73
CA LEU A 231 17.93 -16.76 -17.81
C LEU A 231 18.79 -15.74 -18.55
N ALA A 232 19.22 -16.05 -19.78
CA ALA A 232 19.94 -15.12 -20.65
C ALA A 232 19.10 -13.86 -20.90
N TYR A 233 17.82 -14.01 -21.20
CA TYR A 233 16.88 -12.89 -21.35
C TYR A 233 16.78 -12.03 -20.07
N ALA A 234 16.64 -12.67 -18.90
CA ALA A 234 16.56 -11.93 -17.64
C ALA A 234 17.86 -11.17 -17.34
N ARG A 235 19.02 -11.79 -17.57
CA ARG A 235 20.35 -11.15 -17.48
C ARG A 235 20.45 -9.93 -18.42
N ASP A 236 20.06 -10.08 -19.66
CA ASP A 236 20.14 -9.03 -20.66
C ASP A 236 19.23 -7.82 -20.30
N ILE A 237 18.03 -8.06 -19.75
CA ILE A 237 17.17 -7.01 -19.18
C ILE A 237 17.83 -6.31 -17.99
N PHE A 238 18.53 -7.03 -17.11
CA PHE A 238 19.28 -6.45 -16.01
C PHE A 238 20.43 -5.56 -16.51
N LEU A 239 21.24 -6.05 -17.45
CA LEU A 239 22.35 -5.31 -18.03
C LEU A 239 21.88 -4.07 -18.79
N LEU A 240 20.77 -4.18 -19.52
CA LEU A 240 20.17 -3.04 -20.19
C LEU A 240 19.64 -2.01 -19.19
N SER A 241 18.98 -2.45 -18.11
CA SER A 241 18.57 -1.54 -17.03
C SER A 241 19.76 -0.78 -16.45
N LEU A 242 20.87 -1.48 -16.21
CA LEU A 242 22.11 -0.88 -15.71
C LEU A 242 22.66 0.16 -16.71
N GLY A 243 22.78 -0.18 -17.99
CA GLY A 243 23.20 0.73 -19.07
C GLY A 243 22.29 1.95 -19.20
N LEU A 244 20.99 1.77 -19.00
CA LEU A 244 20.00 2.85 -18.97
C LEU A 244 19.93 3.56 -17.60
N ARG A 245 21.06 3.68 -16.90
CA ARG A 245 21.18 4.40 -15.61
C ARG A 245 20.24 3.87 -14.52
N GLY A 246 20.02 2.55 -14.49
CA GLY A 246 19.10 1.93 -13.56
C GLY A 246 17.62 2.24 -13.84
N MET A 247 17.25 2.30 -15.12
CA MET A 247 15.85 2.50 -15.54
C MET A 247 14.94 1.46 -14.90
N SER A 248 13.77 1.89 -14.44
CA SER A 248 12.81 0.98 -13.83
C SER A 248 12.21 0.03 -14.87
N PHE A 249 11.88 -1.20 -14.44
CA PHE A 249 11.32 -2.20 -15.35
C PHE A 249 10.04 -1.74 -16.03
N ILE A 250 9.20 -0.94 -15.33
CA ILE A 250 7.98 -0.41 -15.93
C ILE A 250 8.30 0.59 -17.03
N ASP A 251 9.33 1.41 -16.87
CA ASP A 251 9.72 2.36 -17.91
C ASP A 251 10.28 1.61 -19.12
N MET A 252 11.15 0.59 -18.91
CA MET A 252 11.67 -0.26 -19.98
C MET A 252 10.59 -1.02 -20.74
N ALA A 253 9.58 -1.54 -20.04
CA ALA A 253 8.53 -2.35 -20.65
C ALA A 253 7.69 -1.58 -21.68
N TYR A 254 7.58 -0.28 -21.52
CA TYR A 254 6.80 0.59 -22.41
C TYR A 254 7.66 1.44 -23.37
N LEU A 255 8.97 1.21 -23.44
CA LEU A 255 9.80 1.85 -24.47
C LEU A 255 9.40 1.38 -25.87
N THR A 256 9.27 2.31 -26.78
CA THR A 256 9.02 2.06 -28.20
C THR A 256 10.22 2.51 -29.04
N TYR A 257 10.27 2.11 -30.30
CA TYR A 257 11.29 2.60 -31.23
C TYR A 257 11.23 4.11 -31.43
N ASP A 258 10.06 4.73 -31.25
CA ASP A 258 9.90 6.19 -31.31
C ASP A 258 10.64 6.94 -30.19
N ASN A 259 10.94 6.27 -29.10
CA ASN A 259 11.74 6.85 -28.01
C ASN A 259 13.23 6.97 -28.40
N LEU A 260 13.69 6.23 -29.41
CA LEU A 260 15.08 6.20 -29.85
C LEU A 260 15.24 7.01 -31.14
N ARG A 261 15.77 8.22 -31.02
CA ARG A 261 16.00 9.14 -32.18
C ARG A 261 17.34 9.84 -32.04
N GLY A 262 18.05 9.98 -33.18
CA GLY A 262 19.30 10.74 -33.23
C GLY A 262 20.40 10.25 -32.26
N GLY A 263 20.45 8.95 -31.96
CA GLY A 263 21.41 8.39 -31.00
C GLY A 263 21.07 8.66 -29.54
N HIS A 264 19.85 9.09 -29.23
CA HIS A 264 19.37 9.35 -27.90
C HIS A 264 18.05 8.62 -27.62
N LEU A 265 17.92 8.06 -26.42
CA LEU A 265 16.68 7.52 -25.90
C LEU A 265 16.01 8.57 -25.01
N THR A 266 14.87 9.09 -25.45
CA THR A 266 14.08 10.08 -24.70
C THR A 266 12.78 9.45 -24.24
N TYR A 267 12.49 9.54 -22.93
CA TYR A 267 11.25 9.02 -22.36
C TYR A 267 10.77 9.84 -21.17
N TYR A 268 9.48 9.69 -20.83
CA TYR A 268 8.90 10.27 -19.61
C TYR A 268 8.75 9.18 -18.54
N ARG A 269 9.31 9.45 -17.39
CA ARG A 269 9.28 8.50 -16.26
C ARG A 269 7.84 8.29 -15.78
N ARG A 270 7.34 7.06 -15.83
CA ARG A 270 5.93 6.76 -15.49
C ARG A 270 5.56 7.03 -14.02
N LYS A 271 6.54 7.06 -13.14
CA LYS A 271 6.31 7.31 -11.71
C LYS A 271 6.20 8.80 -11.38
N THR A 272 7.00 9.66 -12.00
CA THR A 272 7.16 11.08 -11.64
C THR A 272 6.79 12.03 -12.77
N GLY A 273 6.65 11.54 -13.99
CA GLY A 273 6.39 12.37 -15.18
C GLY A 273 7.62 13.13 -15.70
N GLY A 274 8.76 13.05 -15.03
CA GLY A 274 9.98 13.72 -15.46
C GLY A 274 10.51 13.17 -16.78
N ARG A 275 10.94 14.07 -17.68
CA ARG A 275 11.61 13.71 -18.93
C ARG A 275 13.05 13.32 -18.64
N LEU A 276 13.49 12.20 -19.20
CA LEU A 276 14.88 11.75 -19.17
C LEU A 276 15.38 11.55 -20.61
N ASP A 277 16.64 11.91 -20.83
CA ASP A 277 17.36 11.77 -22.07
C ASP A 277 18.64 10.97 -21.82
N ILE A 278 18.83 9.87 -22.54
CA ILE A 278 19.95 8.93 -22.35
C ILE A 278 20.62 8.73 -23.71
N ARG A 279 21.92 9.02 -23.79
CA ARG A 279 22.70 8.67 -24.96
C ARG A 279 22.65 7.16 -25.18
N TRP A 280 22.35 6.77 -26.43
CA TRP A 280 22.27 5.37 -26.81
C TRP A 280 23.66 4.83 -27.12
N GLU A 281 24.09 3.82 -26.39
CA GLU A 281 25.41 3.25 -26.54
C GLU A 281 25.34 1.91 -27.30
N GLN A 282 26.47 1.55 -27.96
CA GLN A 282 26.54 0.31 -28.74
C GLN A 282 26.22 -0.95 -27.93
N GLN A 283 26.59 -0.98 -26.65
CA GLN A 283 26.32 -2.10 -25.76
C GLN A 283 24.84 -2.34 -25.54
N MET A 284 24.03 -1.26 -25.56
CA MET A 284 22.57 -1.36 -25.45
C MET A 284 21.99 -1.91 -26.76
N GLN A 285 22.53 -1.45 -27.91
CA GLN A 285 22.11 -1.94 -29.22
C GLN A 285 22.37 -3.45 -29.39
N ILE A 286 23.53 -3.93 -28.98
CA ILE A 286 23.88 -5.36 -29.02
C ILE A 286 22.86 -6.20 -28.25
N ILE A 287 22.36 -5.70 -27.12
CA ILE A 287 21.33 -6.42 -26.35
C ILE A 287 20.00 -6.44 -27.10
N ILE A 288 19.57 -5.30 -27.63
CA ILE A 288 18.28 -5.19 -28.34
C ILE A 288 18.26 -6.05 -29.59
N ASP A 289 19.37 -6.11 -30.32
CA ASP A 289 19.47 -6.87 -31.58
C ASP A 289 19.38 -8.40 -31.40
N LYS A 290 19.49 -8.92 -30.19
CA LYS A 290 19.27 -10.34 -29.90
C LYS A 290 17.79 -10.74 -29.94
N TYR A 291 16.87 -9.80 -29.90
CA TYR A 291 15.45 -10.08 -29.70
C TYR A 291 14.63 -9.67 -30.92
N PRO A 292 13.46 -10.35 -31.15
CA PRO A 292 12.56 -10.04 -32.26
C PRO A 292 12.07 -8.59 -32.21
N LYS A 293 11.89 -7.99 -33.39
CA LYS A 293 11.40 -6.61 -33.57
C LYS A 293 9.99 -6.61 -34.18
N ASP A 294 9.17 -7.56 -33.78
CA ASP A 294 7.82 -7.82 -34.30
C ASP A 294 6.71 -7.03 -33.58
N THR A 295 7.08 -6.24 -32.58
CA THR A 295 6.16 -5.36 -31.85
C THR A 295 6.61 -3.90 -31.95
N LYS A 296 5.72 -2.96 -31.56
CA LYS A 296 6.10 -1.54 -31.45
C LYS A 296 7.08 -1.27 -30.31
N TYR A 297 7.20 -2.20 -29.37
CA TYR A 297 8.05 -2.04 -28.18
C TYR A 297 9.51 -2.38 -28.51
N LEU A 298 10.41 -1.62 -27.89
CA LEU A 298 11.86 -1.80 -28.05
C LEU A 298 12.35 -3.15 -27.50
N LEU A 299 11.62 -3.71 -26.54
CA LEU A 299 11.90 -4.99 -25.89
C LEU A 299 10.65 -5.89 -25.92
N PRO A 300 10.78 -7.19 -26.12
CA PRO A 300 9.66 -8.13 -26.09
C PRO A 300 9.20 -8.43 -24.65
N ILE A 301 8.98 -7.38 -23.86
CA ILE A 301 8.42 -7.46 -22.51
C ILE A 301 6.90 -7.48 -22.61
N LEU A 302 6.33 -6.54 -23.36
CA LEU A 302 4.91 -6.49 -23.69
C LEU A 302 4.75 -6.86 -25.16
N THR A 303 3.72 -7.62 -25.47
CA THR A 303 3.47 -8.13 -26.82
C THR A 303 2.31 -7.41 -27.50
N ASN A 304 1.34 -6.90 -26.75
CA ASN A 304 0.14 -6.24 -27.26
C ASN A 304 -0.14 -4.93 -26.51
N ASP A 305 -0.92 -4.05 -27.12
CA ASP A 305 -1.44 -2.82 -26.50
C ASP A 305 -2.44 -3.09 -25.36
N ALA A 306 -3.05 -4.28 -25.37
CA ALA A 306 -3.99 -4.74 -24.37
C ALA A 306 -3.31 -5.37 -23.15
N ASP A 307 -1.96 -5.42 -23.10
CA ASP A 307 -1.25 -5.97 -21.95
C ASP A 307 -1.54 -5.12 -20.71
N ASP A 308 -2.31 -5.70 -19.83
CA ASP A 308 -2.77 -5.08 -18.62
C ASP A 308 -1.67 -5.05 -17.54
N ARG A 309 -2.00 -4.36 -16.45
CA ARG A 309 -1.14 -4.28 -15.27
C ARG A 309 -0.85 -5.65 -14.63
N GLN A 310 -1.74 -6.63 -14.79
CA GLN A 310 -1.55 -7.99 -14.27
C GLN A 310 -0.47 -8.74 -15.03
N THR A 311 -0.49 -8.63 -16.36
CA THR A 311 0.55 -9.18 -17.24
C THR A 311 1.93 -8.60 -16.89
N TYR A 312 2.03 -7.28 -16.78
CA TYR A 312 3.24 -6.61 -16.31
C TYR A 312 3.74 -7.15 -14.96
N LYS A 313 2.85 -7.29 -13.98
CA LYS A 313 3.21 -7.81 -12.64
C LYS A 313 3.73 -9.25 -12.71
N LYS A 314 3.09 -10.12 -13.51
CA LYS A 314 3.52 -11.51 -13.72
C LYS A 314 4.91 -11.56 -14.35
N LEU A 315 5.15 -10.76 -15.39
CA LEU A 315 6.43 -10.68 -16.08
C LEU A 315 7.54 -10.17 -15.16
N SER A 316 7.30 -9.10 -14.41
CA SER A 316 8.25 -8.57 -13.43
C SER A 316 8.64 -9.62 -12.38
N LYS A 317 7.68 -10.37 -11.85
CA LYS A 317 7.94 -11.46 -10.90
C LYS A 317 8.76 -12.58 -11.54
N ARG A 318 8.45 -12.95 -12.78
CA ARG A 318 9.17 -14.01 -13.52
C ARG A 318 10.61 -13.62 -13.76
N ILE A 319 10.87 -12.42 -14.27
CA ILE A 319 12.23 -11.93 -14.52
C ILE A 319 13.04 -11.87 -13.22
N ASN A 320 12.47 -11.33 -12.14
CA ASN A 320 13.18 -11.28 -10.85
C ASN A 320 13.47 -12.68 -10.28
N ARG A 321 12.62 -13.68 -10.55
CA ARG A 321 12.91 -15.08 -10.18
C ARG A 321 14.08 -15.63 -10.98
N HIS A 322 14.13 -15.40 -12.29
CA HIS A 322 15.23 -15.83 -13.14
C HIS A 322 16.53 -15.10 -12.78
N LEU A 323 16.49 -13.82 -12.45
CA LEU A 323 17.65 -13.06 -12.00
C LEU A 323 18.24 -13.64 -10.69
N ARG A 324 17.40 -14.08 -9.76
CA ARG A 324 17.91 -14.75 -8.54
C ARG A 324 18.70 -16.00 -8.90
N GLN A 325 18.20 -16.83 -9.82
CA GLN A 325 18.94 -18.02 -10.30
C GLN A 325 20.27 -17.63 -10.94
N VAL A 326 20.29 -16.58 -11.78
CA VAL A 326 21.55 -16.05 -12.33
C VAL A 326 22.51 -15.62 -11.22
N GLY A 327 22.00 -14.89 -10.21
CA GLY A 327 22.82 -14.47 -9.06
C GLY A 327 23.38 -15.64 -8.25
N GLU A 328 22.60 -16.70 -8.05
CA GLU A 328 23.00 -17.93 -7.37
C GLU A 328 24.10 -18.67 -8.17
N MET A 329 23.97 -18.76 -9.50
CA MET A 329 24.97 -19.41 -10.37
C MET A 329 26.34 -18.72 -10.30
N VAL A 330 26.38 -17.40 -10.14
CA VAL A 330 27.64 -16.64 -9.97
C VAL A 330 27.96 -16.34 -8.50
N GLN A 331 27.24 -16.96 -7.56
CA GLN A 331 27.47 -16.86 -6.11
C GLN A 331 27.51 -15.41 -5.61
N LEU A 332 26.52 -14.60 -6.01
CA LEU A 332 26.41 -13.24 -5.49
C LEU A 332 26.04 -13.23 -3.99
N PRO A 333 26.58 -12.27 -3.21
CA PRO A 333 26.29 -12.17 -1.78
C PRO A 333 24.85 -11.75 -1.47
N ILE A 334 24.13 -11.26 -2.49
CA ILE A 334 22.72 -10.81 -2.37
C ILE A 334 21.88 -11.33 -3.53
N PRO A 335 20.56 -11.52 -3.34
CA PRO A 335 19.67 -11.93 -4.41
C PRO A 335 19.65 -10.90 -5.53
N LEU A 336 20.00 -11.30 -6.75
CA LEU A 336 19.93 -10.42 -7.92
C LEU A 336 18.48 -10.12 -8.29
N THR A 337 18.18 -8.86 -8.53
CA THR A 337 16.87 -8.38 -8.99
C THR A 337 17.04 -7.17 -9.90
N LEU A 338 16.01 -6.80 -10.64
CA LEU A 338 16.02 -5.59 -11.47
C LEU A 338 16.32 -4.31 -10.68
N TYR A 339 15.93 -4.28 -9.40
CA TYR A 339 16.18 -3.11 -8.56
C TYR A 339 17.66 -2.99 -8.15
N VAL A 340 18.38 -4.11 -8.13
CA VAL A 340 19.84 -4.13 -7.91
C VAL A 340 20.56 -3.35 -9.00
N ALA A 341 20.13 -3.41 -10.27
CA ALA A 341 20.74 -2.62 -11.35
C ALA A 341 20.78 -1.12 -11.02
N ARG A 342 19.68 -0.58 -10.52
CA ARG A 342 19.58 0.84 -10.17
C ARG A 342 20.45 1.21 -8.97
N HIS A 343 20.49 0.34 -7.95
CA HIS A 343 21.36 0.56 -6.79
C HIS A 343 22.82 0.48 -7.16
N SER A 344 23.21 -0.53 -7.96
CA SER A 344 24.59 -0.72 -8.40
C SER A 344 25.06 0.45 -9.26
N TRP A 345 24.25 0.90 -10.23
CA TRP A 345 24.58 2.08 -11.02
C TRP A 345 24.86 3.30 -10.12
N ALA A 346 23.96 3.58 -9.17
CA ALA A 346 24.12 4.72 -8.27
C ALA A 346 25.35 4.59 -7.36
N SER A 347 25.61 3.39 -6.84
CA SER A 347 26.79 3.10 -5.98
C SER A 347 28.09 3.24 -6.76
N ILE A 348 28.16 2.69 -7.98
CA ILE A 348 29.34 2.81 -8.85
C ILE A 348 29.56 4.27 -9.24
N ALA A 349 28.50 5.04 -9.59
CA ALA A 349 28.62 6.46 -9.89
C ALA A 349 29.20 7.24 -8.71
N LYS A 350 28.77 6.92 -7.48
CA LYS A 350 29.32 7.53 -6.26
C LYS A 350 30.79 7.15 -6.03
N GLN A 351 31.15 5.88 -6.19
CA GLN A 351 32.55 5.42 -6.10
C GLN A 351 33.44 6.09 -7.14
N LYS A 352 32.88 6.44 -8.29
CA LYS A 352 33.56 7.22 -9.34
C LYS A 352 33.54 8.74 -9.05
N GLN A 353 33.13 9.15 -7.86
CA GLN A 353 33.09 10.54 -7.41
C GLN A 353 32.22 11.47 -8.28
N ILE A 354 31.22 10.90 -8.98
CA ILE A 354 30.23 11.71 -9.73
C ILE A 354 29.39 12.52 -8.72
N PRO A 355 29.21 13.84 -8.96
CA PRO A 355 28.43 14.69 -8.07
C PRO A 355 27.01 14.15 -7.83
N ILE A 356 26.50 14.32 -6.60
CA ILE A 356 25.18 13.81 -6.20
C ILE A 356 24.06 14.42 -7.04
N SER A 357 24.18 15.68 -7.42
CA SER A 357 23.25 16.35 -8.34
C SER A 357 23.15 15.62 -9.67
N VAL A 358 24.29 15.27 -10.29
CA VAL A 358 24.35 14.53 -11.56
C VAL A 358 23.76 13.14 -11.41
N ILE A 359 24.03 12.44 -10.29
CA ILE A 359 23.42 11.12 -10.00
C ILE A 359 21.91 11.26 -9.83
N SER A 360 21.46 12.32 -9.16
CA SER A 360 20.03 12.61 -8.92
C SER A 360 19.30 12.82 -10.25
N ASP A 361 19.84 13.66 -11.11
CA ASP A 361 19.30 13.95 -12.44
C ASP A 361 19.29 12.70 -13.32
N ALA A 362 20.39 11.95 -13.35
CA ALA A 362 20.50 10.71 -14.11
C ALA A 362 19.47 9.64 -13.67
N LEU A 363 19.15 9.60 -12.39
CA LEU A 363 18.13 8.71 -11.82
C LEU A 363 16.71 9.29 -11.96
N GLY A 364 16.54 10.54 -12.34
CA GLY A 364 15.26 11.23 -12.42
C GLY A 364 14.60 11.37 -11.05
N HIS A 365 15.34 11.73 -10.02
CA HIS A 365 14.80 12.02 -8.69
C HIS A 365 14.38 13.48 -8.60
N ASP A 366 13.24 13.76 -7.96
CA ASP A 366 12.74 15.13 -7.77
C ASP A 366 13.55 15.93 -6.75
N SER A 367 14.43 15.26 -5.97
CA SER A 367 15.32 15.90 -5.01
C SER A 367 16.57 15.07 -4.73
N GLU A 368 17.68 15.74 -4.50
CA GLU A 368 18.95 15.12 -4.06
C GLU A 368 18.80 14.38 -2.74
N LYS A 369 17.89 14.81 -1.84
CA LYS A 369 17.58 14.12 -0.61
C LYS A 369 17.15 12.66 -0.84
N THR A 370 16.40 12.39 -1.91
CA THR A 370 16.04 11.03 -2.32
C THR A 370 17.28 10.24 -2.73
N THR A 371 18.21 10.87 -3.45
CA THR A 371 19.47 10.25 -3.87
C THR A 371 20.38 9.99 -2.67
N LEU A 372 20.46 10.92 -1.72
CA LEU A 372 21.20 10.73 -0.48
C LEU A 372 20.67 9.55 0.34
N ILE A 373 19.36 9.35 0.45
CA ILE A 373 18.77 8.16 1.09
C ILE A 373 19.22 6.89 0.35
N TYR A 374 19.34 6.94 -0.96
CA TYR A 374 19.88 5.84 -1.79
C TYR A 374 21.36 5.55 -1.52
N LEU A 375 22.14 6.59 -1.24
CA LEU A 375 23.60 6.54 -1.10
C LEU A 375 24.08 6.59 0.36
N SER A 376 23.18 6.69 1.34
CA SER A 376 23.46 7.01 2.75
C SER A 376 24.10 5.91 3.58
N THR A 377 24.26 4.69 3.07
CA THR A 377 25.21 3.74 3.65
C THR A 377 26.54 3.96 2.94
N LEU A 378 27.39 4.78 3.51
CA LEU A 378 28.78 4.84 3.12
C LEU A 378 29.39 3.47 3.36
N ASP A 379 30.09 3.00 2.37
CA ASP A 379 31.11 2.01 2.52
C ASP A 379 32.10 2.60 3.56
N THR A 380 32.28 1.96 4.68
CA THR A 380 33.29 2.34 5.68
C THR A 380 34.67 2.46 5.03
N SER A 381 34.92 1.68 3.95
CA SER A 381 36.12 1.76 3.15
C SER A 381 36.40 3.15 2.57
N ALA A 382 35.38 3.92 2.18
CA ALA A 382 35.59 5.29 1.68
C ALA A 382 36.04 6.25 2.80
N VAL A 383 35.52 6.05 4.01
CA VAL A 383 35.94 6.82 5.20
C VAL A 383 37.33 6.40 5.63
N ASP A 384 37.60 5.10 5.62
CA ASP A 384 38.91 4.54 5.98
C ASP A 384 40.00 4.97 4.98
N ASN A 385 39.72 4.99 3.69
CA ASN A 385 40.63 5.50 2.66
C ASN A 385 40.90 6.98 2.82
N ALA A 386 39.84 7.80 3.03
CA ALA A 386 40.02 9.23 3.29
C ALA A 386 40.85 9.47 4.56
N ASN A 387 40.62 8.69 5.61
CA ASN A 387 41.40 8.76 6.82
C ASN A 387 42.87 8.36 6.58
N SER A 388 43.09 7.30 5.79
CA SER A 388 44.45 6.86 5.41
C SER A 388 45.18 7.93 4.60
N GLU A 389 44.50 8.62 3.67
CA GLU A 389 45.05 9.73 2.91
C GLU A 389 45.42 10.90 3.81
N ILE A 390 44.54 11.25 4.77
CA ILE A 390 44.80 12.31 5.76
C ILE A 390 46.02 11.93 6.63
N LEU A 391 46.08 10.70 7.12
CA LEU A 391 47.21 10.24 7.93
C LEU A 391 48.50 10.24 7.14
N ALA A 392 48.47 9.80 5.89
CA ALA A 392 49.65 9.81 4.99
C ALA A 392 50.12 11.24 4.74
N ALA A 393 49.24 12.21 4.61
CA ALA A 393 49.56 13.62 4.45
C ALA A 393 50.17 14.30 5.74
N LEU A 394 49.93 13.70 6.91
CA LEU A 394 50.47 14.16 8.19
C LEU A 394 51.88 13.60 8.48
N GLY A 395 52.32 12.58 7.71
CA GLY A 395 53.61 11.94 7.92
C GLY A 395 53.64 10.91 9.05
N GLU A 396 54.79 10.29 9.30
CA GLU A 396 54.98 9.37 10.42
C GLU A 396 54.92 10.14 11.76
N TRP A 397 54.26 9.56 12.74
CA TRP A 397 54.03 10.13 14.09
C TRP A 397 55.14 9.65 15.03
#